data_3cc450bd10418b3179d2af1c0f7f4f8d
#
_entry.id   3cc450bd10418b3179d2af1c0f7f4f8d
#
_cell.length_a   1.000
_cell.length_b   1.000
_cell.length_c   1.000
_cell.angle_alpha   90.00
_cell.angle_beta   90.00
_cell.angle_gamma   90.00
#
_symmetry.space_group_name_H-M   'P 1'
#
loop_
_entity.id
_entity.type
_entity.pdbx_description
1 polymer ?
#
loop_
_entity_poly.entity_id
_entity_poly.type
_entity_poly.pdbx_seq_one_letter_code
_entity_poly.pdbx_strand_id
1 'polypeptide(L)'
;VAEEPSKTNKQKSKTSEELEEVVEEEDDVDPEYDRRSLIKQGVHFFAKPAVQSVQNKIEKVNETVDKFTKRVPLLRPPGAITERQFLQDCTRCDKCIHACPKDAILKAPKKFGFLVMGTPYIDPMKNPCVMCDDLPCISACPDSALLPVESPADVNMGYAMLDKKKCQA
;
A
#
# COMPACT_ATOMS: atom_id res chain seq x y z
N VAL A 1 39.17 8.79 24.97
CA VAL A 1 38.09 9.55 24.32
C VAL A 1 37.04 8.54 24.02
N ALA A 2 35.91 8.60 24.76
CA ALA A 2 34.80 7.62 24.71
C ALA A 2 33.81 8.00 23.61
N GLU A 3 33.53 7.05 22.75
CA GLU A 3 32.41 7.13 21.78
C GLU A 3 31.13 6.54 22.38
N GLU A 4 30.08 7.33 22.40
CA GLU A 4 28.74 6.88 22.76
C GLU A 4 28.05 6.23 21.54
N PRO A 5 27.31 5.09 21.70
CA PRO A 5 26.56 4.49 20.62
C PRO A 5 25.18 5.16 20.46
N SER A 6 24.87 5.55 19.23
CA SER A 6 23.59 6.10 18.81
C SER A 6 22.46 5.07 18.94
N LYS A 7 21.37 5.47 19.61
CA LYS A 7 20.15 4.66 19.78
C LYS A 7 19.37 4.58 18.48
N THR A 8 19.38 3.42 17.85
CA THR A 8 18.49 3.06 16.74
C THR A 8 17.05 3.01 17.21
N ASN A 9 16.23 3.87 16.67
CA ASN A 9 14.78 3.91 16.86
C ASN A 9 14.12 2.76 16.06
N LYS A 10 13.85 1.66 16.77
CA LYS A 10 13.14 0.49 16.21
C LYS A 10 11.64 0.76 16.27
N GLN A 11 11.11 1.42 15.25
CA GLN A 11 9.66 1.58 15.06
C GLN A 11 9.07 0.22 14.68
N LYS A 12 8.53 -0.46 15.70
CA LYS A 12 7.83 -1.74 15.57
C LYS A 12 6.46 -1.47 14.95
N SER A 13 6.25 -1.94 13.74
CA SER A 13 4.93 -1.97 13.10
C SER A 13 4.00 -2.85 13.94
N LYS A 14 3.02 -2.25 14.60
CA LYS A 14 1.94 -2.98 15.27
C LYS A 14 1.01 -3.50 14.18
N THR A 15 0.90 -4.81 14.09
CA THR A 15 -0.05 -5.51 13.24
C THR A 15 -1.47 -5.34 13.77
N SER A 16 -2.43 -5.41 12.87
CA SER A 16 -3.87 -5.25 13.09
C SER A 16 -4.49 -6.21 14.11
N GLU A 17 -3.73 -7.19 14.60
CA GLU A 17 -4.16 -8.18 15.59
C GLU A 17 -4.10 -7.66 17.03
N GLU A 18 -3.33 -6.60 17.34
CA GLU A 18 -3.26 -6.02 18.69
C GLU A 18 -4.41 -5.05 19.04
N LEU A 19 -5.32 -4.78 18.11
CA LEU A 19 -6.44 -3.86 18.33
C LEU A 19 -7.75 -4.56 18.75
N GLU A 20 -7.82 -5.89 18.72
CA GLU A 20 -9.02 -6.65 19.10
C GLU A 20 -9.05 -7.07 20.59
N GLU A 21 -7.94 -7.00 21.31
CA GLU A 21 -7.81 -7.53 22.68
C GLU A 21 -8.12 -6.53 23.81
N VAL A 22 -8.56 -5.32 23.49
CA VAL A 22 -8.80 -4.25 24.48
C VAL A 22 -10.29 -4.07 24.83
N VAL A 23 -11.18 -4.94 24.42
CA VAL A 23 -12.64 -4.73 24.56
C VAL A 23 -13.30 -5.65 25.60
N GLU A 24 -12.58 -6.53 26.30
CA GLU A 24 -13.17 -7.41 27.32
C GLU A 24 -12.53 -7.22 28.70
N GLU A 25 -12.68 -6.04 29.30
CA GLU A 25 -12.74 -5.89 30.76
C GLU A 25 -14.18 -5.54 31.11
N GLU A 26 -14.96 -6.57 31.43
CA GLU A 26 -16.25 -6.43 32.09
C GLU A 26 -15.98 -6.03 33.57
N ASP A 27 -15.97 -4.73 33.85
CA ASP A 27 -16.05 -4.23 35.21
C ASP A 27 -17.45 -4.52 35.75
N ASP A 28 -17.52 -5.50 36.64
CA ASP A 28 -18.65 -5.72 37.56
C ASP A 28 -18.77 -4.49 38.48
N VAL A 29 -19.55 -3.49 38.07
CA VAL A 29 -19.90 -2.34 38.88
C VAL A 29 -21.35 -2.47 39.29
N ASP A 30 -21.57 -2.57 40.62
CA ASP A 30 -22.86 -2.50 41.27
C ASP A 30 -23.76 -1.38 40.70
N PRO A 31 -25.09 -1.61 40.62
CA PRO A 31 -26.00 -0.65 40.02
C PRO A 31 -26.33 0.50 40.97
N GLU A 32 -25.38 1.33 41.30
CA GLU A 32 -25.69 2.64 41.85
C GLU A 32 -26.13 3.55 40.74
N TYR A 33 -27.40 3.92 40.74
CA TYR A 33 -28.13 4.64 39.70
C TYR A 33 -27.59 6.07 39.53
N ASP A 34 -26.46 6.22 38.80
CA ASP A 34 -25.90 7.52 38.50
C ASP A 34 -26.37 7.98 37.11
N ARG A 35 -26.91 9.20 37.05
CA ARG A 35 -27.39 9.84 35.82
C ARG A 35 -26.30 9.89 34.69
N ARG A 36 -25.04 9.86 35.10
CA ARG A 36 -23.91 9.83 34.14
C ARG A 36 -23.74 8.48 33.44
N SER A 37 -24.10 7.38 34.10
CA SER A 37 -24.05 6.04 33.53
C SER A 37 -25.13 5.84 32.48
N LEU A 38 -26.32 6.40 32.67
CA LEU A 38 -27.41 6.39 31.69
C LEU A 38 -27.03 7.13 30.39
N ILE A 39 -26.34 8.25 30.51
CA ILE A 39 -25.91 9.02 29.34
C ILE A 39 -24.82 8.23 28.59
N LYS A 40 -23.87 7.62 29.28
CA LYS A 40 -22.84 6.76 28.67
C LYS A 40 -23.44 5.55 27.97
N GLN A 41 -24.38 4.84 28.62
CA GLN A 41 -25.07 3.71 27.99
C GLN A 41 -25.94 4.14 26.81
N GLY A 42 -26.67 5.24 26.92
CA GLY A 42 -27.47 5.79 25.83
C GLY A 42 -26.63 6.17 24.61
N VAL A 43 -25.53 6.89 24.81
CA VAL A 43 -24.60 7.24 23.72
C VAL A 43 -23.99 5.96 23.10
N HIS A 44 -23.64 4.96 23.90
CA HIS A 44 -23.07 3.72 23.41
C HIS A 44 -24.08 2.90 22.58
N PHE A 45 -25.34 2.87 23.02
CA PHE A 45 -26.42 2.16 22.31
C PHE A 45 -26.76 2.80 20.95
N PHE A 46 -26.77 4.14 20.85
CA PHE A 46 -27.05 4.85 19.60
C PHE A 46 -25.81 5.00 18.71
N ALA A 47 -24.61 5.08 19.27
CA ALA A 47 -23.38 5.25 18.49
C ALA A 47 -22.94 3.95 17.80
N LYS A 48 -23.11 2.78 18.43
CA LYS A 48 -22.72 1.48 17.84
C LYS A 48 -23.30 1.23 16.44
N PRO A 49 -24.64 1.34 16.21
CA PRO A 49 -25.19 1.08 14.87
C PRO A 49 -24.76 2.12 13.85
N ALA A 50 -24.54 3.37 14.27
CA ALA A 50 -24.05 4.42 13.38
C ALA A 50 -22.60 4.15 12.95
N VAL A 51 -21.72 3.80 13.87
CA VAL A 51 -20.32 3.46 13.59
C VAL A 51 -20.23 2.20 12.71
N GLN A 52 -20.98 1.14 13.02
CA GLN A 52 -21.04 -0.06 12.19
C GLN A 52 -21.54 0.23 10.77
N SER A 53 -22.55 1.11 10.62
CA SER A 53 -23.04 1.49 9.31
C SER A 53 -21.99 2.23 8.46
N VAL A 54 -21.16 3.05 9.11
CA VAL A 54 -20.05 3.74 8.44
C VAL A 54 -18.93 2.75 8.09
N GLN A 55 -18.55 1.86 9.00
CA GLN A 55 -17.55 0.82 8.76
C GLN A 55 -17.94 -0.09 7.59
N ASN A 56 -19.18 -0.59 7.55
CA ASN A 56 -19.68 -1.40 6.45
C ASN A 56 -19.66 -0.66 5.10
N LYS A 57 -19.87 0.65 5.10
CA LYS A 57 -19.74 1.47 3.88
C LYS A 57 -18.29 1.60 3.45
N ILE A 58 -17.37 1.81 4.40
CA ILE A 58 -15.93 1.90 4.14
C ILE A 58 -15.41 0.57 3.57
N GLU A 59 -15.81 -0.57 4.15
CA GLU A 59 -15.43 -1.89 3.64
C GLU A 59 -15.92 -2.11 2.22
N LYS A 60 -17.17 -1.80 1.92
CA LYS A 60 -17.72 -1.91 0.54
C LYS A 60 -16.97 -1.03 -0.45
N VAL A 61 -16.61 0.19 -0.05
CA VAL A 61 -15.79 1.07 -0.89
C VAL A 61 -14.39 0.48 -1.08
N ASN A 62 -13.75 -0.03 -0.02
CA ASN A 62 -12.46 -0.67 -0.10
C ASN A 62 -12.48 -1.92 -1.00
N GLU A 63 -13.47 -2.80 -0.85
CA GLU A 63 -13.64 -3.96 -1.74
C GLU A 63 -13.82 -3.55 -3.20
N THR A 64 -14.56 -2.47 -3.43
CA THR A 64 -14.78 -1.96 -4.79
C THR A 64 -13.48 -1.43 -5.38
N VAL A 65 -12.72 -0.63 -4.61
CA VAL A 65 -11.41 -0.12 -5.01
C VAL A 65 -10.45 -1.27 -5.27
N ASP A 66 -10.41 -2.28 -4.40
CA ASP A 66 -9.57 -3.47 -4.58
C ASP A 66 -9.95 -4.29 -5.83
N LYS A 67 -11.23 -4.41 -6.14
CA LYS A 67 -11.68 -5.04 -7.39
C LYS A 67 -11.21 -4.26 -8.62
N PHE A 68 -11.21 -2.94 -8.56
CA PHE A 68 -10.72 -2.10 -9.67
C PHE A 68 -9.19 -2.12 -9.79
N THR A 69 -8.46 -2.16 -8.68
CA THR A 69 -6.99 -2.22 -8.68
C THR A 69 -6.45 -3.62 -9.01
N LYS A 70 -7.12 -4.70 -8.55
CA LYS A 70 -6.71 -6.09 -8.84
C LYS A 70 -6.96 -6.54 -10.28
N ARG A 71 -7.77 -5.82 -11.06
CA ARG A 71 -8.13 -6.23 -12.43
C ARG A 71 -6.95 -6.32 -13.39
N VAL A 72 -5.89 -5.59 -13.13
CA VAL A 72 -4.68 -5.65 -13.98
C VAL A 72 -3.46 -5.51 -13.08
N PRO A 73 -2.80 -6.61 -12.71
CA PRO A 73 -1.52 -6.52 -12.03
C PRO A 73 -0.50 -5.92 -13.00
N LEU A 74 -0.26 -4.62 -12.88
CA LEU A 74 0.77 -3.96 -13.64
C LEU A 74 2.11 -4.10 -12.93
N LEU A 75 3.13 -4.50 -13.69
CA LEU A 75 4.48 -4.52 -13.18
C LEU A 75 4.97 -3.07 -13.03
N ARG A 76 5.21 -2.64 -11.81
CA ARG A 76 5.68 -1.29 -11.50
C ARG A 76 7.20 -1.17 -11.60
N PRO A 77 7.73 0.05 -11.83
CA PRO A 77 9.16 0.30 -11.76
C PRO A 77 9.77 -0.10 -10.41
N PRO A 78 11.10 -0.33 -10.37
CA PRO A 78 11.81 -0.60 -9.11
C PRO A 78 11.52 0.44 -8.03
N GLY A 79 11.44 -0.01 -6.78
CA GLY A 79 11.16 0.86 -5.63
C GLY A 79 9.71 1.32 -5.48
N ALA A 80 8.79 0.87 -6.35
CA ALA A 80 7.39 1.25 -6.24
C ALA A 80 6.78 0.79 -4.91
N ILE A 81 6.09 1.72 -4.24
CA ILE A 81 5.30 1.47 -3.05
C ILE A 81 4.07 0.61 -3.38
N THR A 82 3.24 0.31 -2.37
CA THR A 82 2.01 -0.47 -2.60
C THR A 82 1.14 0.19 -3.68
N GLU A 83 0.48 -0.61 -4.53
CA GLU A 83 -0.30 -0.11 -5.67
C GLU A 83 -1.29 1.00 -5.29
N ARG A 84 -1.93 0.85 -4.14
CA ARG A 84 -2.88 1.85 -3.63
C ARG A 84 -2.24 3.21 -3.34
N GLN A 85 -1.12 3.20 -2.64
CA GLN A 85 -0.34 4.41 -2.35
C GLN A 85 0.28 4.98 -3.62
N PHE A 86 0.83 4.11 -4.46
CA PHE A 86 1.41 4.51 -5.73
C PHE A 86 0.44 5.30 -6.62
N LEU A 87 -0.82 4.88 -6.68
CA LEU A 87 -1.86 5.57 -7.44
C LEU A 87 -2.26 6.92 -6.84
N GLN A 88 -2.05 7.11 -5.53
CA GLN A 88 -2.31 8.37 -4.82
C GLN A 88 -1.15 9.35 -5.00
N ASP A 89 0.08 8.86 -4.84
CA ASP A 89 1.28 9.69 -4.76
C ASP A 89 1.88 10.00 -6.16
N CYS A 90 1.67 9.11 -7.14
CA CYS A 90 2.20 9.30 -8.48
C CYS A 90 1.49 10.43 -9.23
N THR A 91 2.17 11.56 -9.45
CA THR A 91 1.67 12.71 -10.22
C THR A 91 1.69 12.50 -11.75
N ARG A 92 2.14 11.35 -12.23
CA ARG A 92 2.24 11.02 -13.67
C ARG A 92 3.13 12.01 -14.46
N CYS A 93 4.18 12.50 -13.82
CA CYS A 93 5.10 13.52 -14.37
C CYS A 93 6.04 12.98 -15.45
N ASP A 94 6.03 11.68 -15.72
CA ASP A 94 6.84 10.98 -16.75
C ASP A 94 8.37 11.01 -16.53
N LYS A 95 8.87 11.63 -15.46
CA LYS A 95 10.33 11.75 -15.19
C LYS A 95 11.03 10.40 -15.08
N CYS A 96 10.42 9.42 -14.43
CA CYS A 96 10.96 8.06 -14.32
C CYS A 96 11.02 7.34 -15.69
N ILE A 97 10.10 7.66 -16.60
CA ILE A 97 10.09 7.13 -17.97
C ILE A 97 11.30 7.68 -18.73
N HIS A 98 11.49 9.01 -18.68
CA HIS A 98 12.61 9.67 -19.36
C HIS A 98 13.98 9.35 -18.76
N ALA A 99 14.03 9.05 -17.46
CA ALA A 99 15.26 8.67 -16.79
C ALA A 99 15.70 7.22 -17.08
N CYS A 100 14.84 6.39 -17.67
CA CYS A 100 15.14 5.00 -17.94
C CYS A 100 16.06 4.86 -19.17
N PRO A 101 17.34 4.41 -19.03
CA PRO A 101 18.27 4.33 -20.14
C PRO A 101 17.94 3.20 -21.13
N LYS A 102 17.00 2.33 -20.76
CA LYS A 102 16.57 1.17 -21.57
C LYS A 102 15.15 1.32 -22.09
N ASP A 103 14.48 2.46 -21.87
CA ASP A 103 13.08 2.68 -22.24
C ASP A 103 12.12 1.57 -21.80
N ALA A 104 12.46 0.91 -20.65
CA ALA A 104 11.68 -0.20 -20.13
C ALA A 104 10.37 0.26 -19.45
N ILE A 105 10.31 1.53 -19.03
CA ILE A 105 9.15 2.10 -18.36
C ILE A 105 8.23 2.74 -19.39
N LEU A 106 7.01 2.25 -19.44
CA LEU A 106 5.98 2.70 -20.38
C LEU A 106 4.86 3.42 -19.63
N LYS A 107 4.13 4.26 -20.35
CA LYS A 107 2.93 4.93 -19.85
C LYS A 107 1.70 4.03 -20.01
N ALA A 108 0.96 3.81 -18.91
CA ALA A 108 -0.21 2.94 -18.91
C ALA A 108 -1.32 3.49 -19.81
N PRO A 109 -1.77 2.74 -20.82
CA PRO A 109 -2.85 3.13 -21.70
C PRO A 109 -4.23 3.02 -21.04
N LYS A 110 -5.24 3.65 -21.63
CA LYS A 110 -6.63 3.68 -21.15
C LYS A 110 -7.24 2.28 -20.93
N LYS A 111 -6.78 1.25 -21.65
CA LYS A 111 -7.26 -0.13 -21.52
C LYS A 111 -7.09 -0.74 -20.14
N PHE A 112 -6.15 -0.24 -19.33
CA PHE A 112 -5.91 -0.70 -17.96
C PHE A 112 -6.85 -0.08 -16.93
N GLY A 113 -7.66 0.90 -17.33
CA GLY A 113 -8.61 1.57 -16.47
C GLY A 113 -8.23 3.02 -16.19
N PHE A 114 -9.23 3.82 -15.80
CA PHE A 114 -9.08 5.26 -15.62
C PHE A 114 -8.10 5.63 -14.50
N LEU A 115 -8.15 4.90 -13.37
CA LEU A 115 -7.30 5.18 -12.21
C LEU A 115 -5.81 4.94 -12.51
N VAL A 116 -5.52 3.98 -13.36
CA VAL A 116 -4.16 3.54 -13.69
C VAL A 116 -3.60 4.25 -14.92
N MET A 117 -4.49 4.81 -15.75
CA MET A 117 -4.11 5.50 -16.97
C MET A 117 -3.07 6.58 -16.73
N GLY A 118 -2.03 6.59 -17.54
CA GLY A 118 -0.94 7.57 -17.46
C GLY A 118 0.12 7.26 -16.40
N THR A 119 -0.05 6.25 -15.54
CA THR A 119 0.98 5.86 -14.58
C THR A 119 2.08 5.03 -15.26
N PRO A 120 3.32 5.06 -14.74
CA PRO A 120 4.41 4.26 -15.27
C PRO A 120 4.22 2.77 -14.98
N TYR A 121 4.50 1.92 -15.95
CA TYR A 121 4.51 0.46 -15.82
C TYR A 121 5.57 -0.15 -16.72
N ILE A 122 5.91 -1.42 -16.47
CA ILE A 122 6.85 -2.19 -17.29
C ILE A 122 6.07 -3.31 -18.00
N ASP A 123 6.33 -3.48 -19.28
CA ASP A 123 5.85 -4.61 -20.07
C ASP A 123 7.05 -5.55 -20.35
N PRO A 124 7.23 -6.61 -19.57
CA PRO A 124 8.40 -7.48 -19.70
C PRO A 124 8.48 -8.22 -21.02
N MET A 125 7.36 -8.32 -21.74
CA MET A 125 7.32 -8.93 -23.06
C MET A 125 7.81 -7.99 -24.17
N LYS A 126 7.75 -6.69 -23.94
CA LYS A 126 8.22 -5.69 -24.91
C LYS A 126 9.63 -5.23 -24.60
N ASN A 127 9.83 -4.71 -23.40
CA ASN A 127 11.09 -4.13 -22.98
C ASN A 127 11.31 -4.37 -21.49
N PRO A 128 12.00 -5.46 -21.12
CA PRO A 128 12.19 -5.83 -19.71
C PRO A 128 13.12 -4.86 -19.00
N CYS A 129 12.87 -4.64 -17.71
CA CYS A 129 13.76 -3.89 -16.85
C CYS A 129 15.06 -4.68 -16.63
N VAL A 130 16.20 -4.03 -16.80
CA VAL A 130 17.54 -4.64 -16.60
C VAL A 130 18.09 -4.44 -15.19
N MET A 131 17.33 -3.82 -14.28
CA MET A 131 17.75 -3.55 -12.89
C MET A 131 19.09 -2.81 -12.86
N CYS A 132 19.10 -1.55 -13.33
CA CYS A 132 20.33 -0.72 -13.37
C CYS A 132 20.91 -0.54 -11.96
N ASP A 133 22.24 -0.49 -11.83
CA ASP A 133 22.92 -0.33 -10.54
C ASP A 133 22.51 0.96 -9.82
N ASP A 134 22.37 2.06 -10.55
CA ASP A 134 22.04 3.39 -9.99
C ASP A 134 20.52 3.63 -9.86
N LEU A 135 19.68 2.76 -10.40
CA LEU A 135 18.21 2.89 -10.43
C LEU A 135 17.74 4.34 -10.72
N PRO A 136 18.11 4.95 -11.86
CA PRO A 136 17.86 6.37 -12.12
C PRO A 136 16.38 6.75 -12.16
N CYS A 137 15.50 5.78 -12.37
CA CYS A 137 14.06 5.97 -12.30
C CYS A 137 13.58 6.34 -10.88
N ILE A 138 14.25 5.83 -9.84
CA ILE A 138 13.95 6.15 -8.44
C ILE A 138 14.40 7.57 -8.13
N SER A 139 15.65 7.90 -8.45
CA SER A 139 16.21 9.23 -8.20
C SER A 139 15.47 10.34 -8.92
N ALA A 140 14.88 10.03 -10.07
CA ALA A 140 14.09 10.99 -10.85
C ALA A 140 12.67 11.22 -10.31
N CYS A 141 12.19 10.42 -9.34
CA CYS A 141 10.84 10.54 -8.82
C CYS A 141 10.73 11.67 -7.77
N PRO A 142 10.01 12.78 -8.04
CA PRO A 142 9.92 13.90 -7.11
C PRO A 142 8.95 13.62 -5.95
N ASP A 143 7.99 12.73 -6.16
CA ASP A 143 6.86 12.51 -5.25
C ASP A 143 7.05 11.29 -4.36
N SER A 144 8.25 10.70 -4.36
CA SER A 144 8.59 9.48 -3.58
C SER A 144 7.64 8.30 -3.78
N ALA A 145 6.92 8.26 -4.92
CA ALA A 145 6.14 7.09 -5.32
C ALA A 145 7.04 5.88 -5.65
N LEU A 146 8.31 6.14 -5.92
CA LEU A 146 9.39 5.16 -6.02
C LEU A 146 10.35 5.42 -4.86
N LEU A 147 10.43 4.50 -3.91
CA LEU A 147 11.31 4.63 -2.74
C LEU A 147 12.73 4.20 -3.08
N PRO A 148 13.75 4.88 -2.52
CA PRO A 148 15.12 4.47 -2.67
C PRO A 148 15.31 3.07 -2.05
N VAL A 149 16.10 2.25 -2.73
CA VAL A 149 16.53 0.93 -2.29
C VAL A 149 18.05 0.93 -2.15
N GLU A 150 18.57 0.20 -1.19
CA GLU A 150 20.00 0.17 -0.91
C GLU A 150 20.77 -0.58 -2.01
N SER A 151 20.16 -1.64 -2.54
CA SER A 151 20.74 -2.40 -3.63
C SER A 151 19.66 -2.92 -4.61
N PRO A 152 20.01 -3.22 -5.87
CA PRO A 152 19.09 -3.86 -6.81
C PRO A 152 18.52 -5.19 -6.30
N ALA A 153 19.21 -5.87 -5.39
CA ALA A 153 18.75 -7.11 -4.77
C ALA A 153 17.53 -6.91 -3.84
N ASP A 154 17.35 -5.71 -3.29
CA ASP A 154 16.24 -5.37 -2.39
C ASP A 154 14.97 -4.97 -3.14
N VAL A 155 15.06 -4.89 -4.47
CA VAL A 155 13.91 -4.52 -5.30
C VAL A 155 12.89 -5.65 -5.34
N ASN A 156 11.69 -5.39 -4.83
CA ASN A 156 10.58 -6.32 -4.87
C ASN A 156 9.57 -5.93 -5.96
N MET A 157 9.81 -6.36 -7.19
CA MET A 157 8.89 -6.15 -8.32
C MET A 157 7.89 -7.28 -8.50
N GLY A 158 7.95 -8.32 -7.66
CA GLY A 158 7.15 -9.53 -7.76
C GLY A 158 8.01 -10.77 -8.03
N TYR A 159 7.36 -11.88 -8.27
CA TYR A 159 8.02 -13.17 -8.53
C TYR A 159 7.43 -13.85 -9.75
N ALA A 160 8.27 -14.63 -10.44
CA ALA A 160 7.84 -15.41 -11.58
C ALA A 160 7.10 -16.68 -11.12
N MET A 161 5.88 -16.88 -11.63
CA MET A 161 5.12 -18.11 -11.41
C MET A 161 5.06 -18.95 -12.69
N LEU A 162 5.52 -20.19 -12.60
CA LEU A 162 5.42 -21.14 -13.70
C LEU A 162 4.03 -21.81 -13.69
N ASP A 163 3.25 -21.59 -14.76
CA ASP A 163 2.04 -22.37 -15.02
C ASP A 163 2.42 -23.70 -15.69
N LYS A 164 2.46 -24.78 -14.88
CA LYS A 164 2.82 -26.13 -15.35
C LYS A 164 1.89 -26.66 -16.45
N LYS A 165 0.64 -26.17 -16.54
CA LYS A 165 -0.32 -26.61 -17.56
C LYS A 165 -0.08 -25.95 -18.92
N LYS A 166 0.57 -24.79 -18.93
CA LYS A 166 0.87 -24.03 -20.15
C LYS A 166 2.33 -24.13 -20.57
N CYS A 167 3.17 -24.74 -19.74
CA CYS A 167 4.57 -24.95 -20.07
C CYS A 167 4.69 -25.93 -21.25
N GLN A 168 5.47 -25.56 -22.25
CA GLN A 168 5.70 -26.34 -23.47
C GLN A 168 7.02 -27.14 -23.42
N ALA A 169 7.64 -27.23 -22.25
CA ALA A 169 8.89 -28.00 -22.05
C ALA A 169 8.61 -29.47 -21.82
#